data_f01e4af5b8574682e5cb28df2bc70e02
#
_entry.id   f01e4af5b8574682e5cb28df2bc70e02
#
_cell.length_a   1.000
_cell.length_b   1.000
_cell.length_c   1.000
_cell.angle_alpha   90.00
_cell.angle_beta   90.00
_cell.angle_gamma   90.00
#
_symmetry.space_group_name_H-M   'P 1'
#
loop_
_entity.id
_entity.type
_entity.pdbx_description
1 polymer ?
#
loop_
_entity_poly.entity_id
_entity_poly.type
_entity_poly.pdbx_seq_one_letter_code
_entity_poly.pdbx_strand_id
1 'polypeptide(L)'
;MDKTQIAQLASQMSTKEDLLALLNRIKQDEMREMGFDADKFYPFTMKHLLYYCNPNHAFHRYRQFKIKKKSGGFRQITAPRNRSFMMLLQLVNEILKAMYTPSEHAMGFTEERSVVTNADVHKGKNYVFNIDLKDFFPSVEQPRIWKRLQLAPFNFPKPIANVLAGLCSMREVRKDANGEDFFAYVLPQGAPTSPIITNMICDTLDRRLAGLAKRFGLHYTRYADDITFSSMHNVYAAKGDFRKELDRIIKNQGFIINEAKTRLQKLGGRQEVTGIIVSEKLNVSKKYVREIRSLLYIWEEYGYSTAMSKFLPKYKAEKGHVKKGNPDLTNVLDGKLMYLKMVKGDADSVYVRLYNKFQELVAKDSSPEKKNSYGITYIETIPLLQFEQDKNTNVVFYHKVEGKRSAAFELEGIKQKANVNKTVTSNDEQQKEKLAISNCRNSKGEQFWLIHLIDKETVYKPAPVDIDELNNDLDSLLGT
;
A
#
# COMPACT_ATOMS: atom_id res chain seq x y z
N MET A 1 -1.05 -24.96 -10.64
CA MET A 1 0.31 -25.61 -10.66
C MET A 1 1.11 -25.18 -9.45
N ASP A 2 1.86 -26.12 -8.83
CA ASP A 2 2.79 -25.75 -7.75
C ASP A 2 4.13 -25.19 -8.29
N LYS A 3 4.92 -24.57 -7.40
CA LYS A 3 6.21 -23.96 -7.76
C LYS A 3 7.21 -24.98 -8.35
N THR A 4 7.20 -26.21 -7.87
CA THR A 4 8.12 -27.26 -8.32
C THR A 4 7.84 -27.64 -9.77
N GLN A 5 6.56 -27.82 -10.11
CA GLN A 5 6.14 -28.11 -11.47
C GLN A 5 6.48 -26.96 -12.43
N ILE A 6 6.25 -25.69 -12.00
CA ILE A 6 6.60 -24.51 -12.80
C ILE A 6 8.11 -24.47 -13.04
N ALA A 7 8.94 -24.67 -12.00
CA ALA A 7 10.40 -24.67 -12.12
C ALA A 7 10.90 -25.78 -13.06
N GLN A 8 10.35 -26.99 -12.95
CA GLN A 8 10.71 -28.12 -13.80
C GLN A 8 10.41 -27.81 -15.28
N LEU A 9 9.20 -27.34 -15.60
CA LEU A 9 8.85 -26.99 -16.98
C LEU A 9 9.67 -25.80 -17.49
N ALA A 10 9.90 -24.80 -16.66
CA ALA A 10 10.71 -23.63 -17.02
C ALA A 10 12.17 -24.01 -17.33
N SER A 11 12.76 -24.98 -16.61
CA SER A 11 14.12 -25.45 -16.86
C SER A 11 14.29 -26.23 -18.19
N GLN A 12 13.19 -26.74 -18.73
CA GLN A 12 13.17 -27.50 -20.00
C GLN A 12 12.90 -26.61 -21.22
N MET A 13 12.53 -25.34 -21.02
CA MET A 13 12.25 -24.43 -22.13
C MET A 13 13.46 -24.17 -23.00
N SER A 14 13.31 -24.31 -24.30
CA SER A 14 14.35 -24.08 -25.31
C SER A 14 13.96 -22.98 -26.32
N THR A 15 12.69 -22.78 -26.53
CA THR A 15 12.10 -21.87 -27.56
C THR A 15 11.17 -20.83 -26.92
N LYS A 16 10.80 -19.81 -27.70
CA LYS A 16 9.77 -18.83 -27.30
C LYS A 16 8.38 -19.48 -27.20
N GLU A 17 8.17 -20.48 -28.01
CA GLU A 17 6.96 -21.30 -28.06
C GLU A 17 6.76 -22.06 -26.74
N ASP A 18 7.83 -22.62 -26.18
CA ASP A 18 7.79 -23.29 -24.87
C ASP A 18 7.46 -22.28 -23.75
N LEU A 19 8.04 -21.08 -23.80
CA LEU A 19 7.71 -20.02 -22.85
C LEU A 19 6.23 -19.62 -22.96
N LEU A 20 5.71 -19.45 -24.19
CA LEU A 20 4.30 -19.11 -24.41
C LEU A 20 3.37 -20.21 -23.92
N ALA A 21 3.71 -21.48 -24.17
CA ALA A 21 2.94 -22.63 -23.70
C ALA A 21 2.88 -22.68 -22.17
N LEU A 22 4.02 -22.49 -21.50
CA LEU A 22 4.09 -22.44 -20.03
C LEU A 22 3.26 -21.29 -19.45
N LEU A 23 3.38 -20.07 -20.01
CA LEU A 23 2.61 -18.90 -19.57
C LEU A 23 1.10 -19.15 -19.70
N ASN A 24 0.64 -19.75 -20.82
CA ASN A 24 -0.75 -20.07 -21.01
C ASN A 24 -1.24 -21.19 -20.07
N ARG A 25 -0.40 -22.17 -19.78
CA ARG A 25 -0.71 -23.26 -18.85
C ARG A 25 -0.91 -22.72 -17.43
N ILE A 26 0.01 -21.88 -16.93
CA ILE A 26 -0.13 -21.25 -15.60
C ILE A 26 -1.41 -20.40 -15.56
N LYS A 27 -1.65 -19.58 -16.59
CA LYS A 27 -2.87 -18.76 -16.71
C LYS A 27 -4.13 -19.59 -16.64
N GLN A 28 -4.17 -20.72 -17.33
CA GLN A 28 -5.33 -21.63 -17.36
C GLN A 28 -5.59 -22.22 -15.97
N ASP A 29 -4.52 -22.65 -15.28
CA ASP A 29 -4.65 -23.21 -13.94
C ASP A 29 -5.11 -22.15 -12.92
N GLU A 30 -4.56 -20.93 -12.93
CA GLU A 30 -5.04 -19.83 -12.07
C GLU A 30 -6.52 -19.52 -12.33
N MET A 31 -6.97 -19.50 -13.59
CA MET A 31 -8.37 -19.26 -13.93
C MET A 31 -9.28 -20.37 -13.43
N ARG A 32 -8.85 -21.63 -13.49
CA ARG A 32 -9.60 -22.78 -12.93
C ARG A 32 -9.72 -22.68 -11.41
N GLU A 33 -8.64 -22.34 -10.71
CA GLU A 33 -8.65 -22.16 -9.26
C GLU A 33 -9.59 -21.01 -8.82
N MET A 34 -9.72 -19.97 -9.64
CA MET A 34 -10.68 -18.87 -9.43
C MET A 34 -12.13 -19.21 -9.83
N GLY A 35 -12.40 -20.44 -10.31
CA GLY A 35 -13.73 -20.88 -10.71
C GLY A 35 -14.21 -20.33 -12.06
N PHE A 36 -13.31 -19.87 -12.93
CA PHE A 36 -13.67 -19.44 -14.26
C PHE A 36 -13.92 -20.63 -15.20
N ASP A 37 -14.93 -20.47 -16.06
CA ASP A 37 -15.33 -21.46 -17.08
C ASP A 37 -14.22 -21.63 -18.12
N ALA A 38 -13.95 -22.88 -18.52
CA ALA A 38 -12.93 -23.20 -19.52
C ALA A 38 -13.20 -22.52 -20.87
N ASP A 39 -14.47 -22.32 -21.23
CA ASP A 39 -14.90 -21.66 -22.47
C ASP A 39 -14.58 -20.16 -22.52
N LYS A 40 -14.26 -19.56 -21.38
CA LYS A 40 -13.83 -18.14 -21.25
C LYS A 40 -12.32 -17.96 -21.25
N PHE A 41 -11.56 -19.00 -21.54
CA PHE A 41 -10.11 -18.94 -21.60
C PHE A 41 -9.64 -18.34 -22.93
N TYR A 42 -8.99 -17.17 -22.86
CA TYR A 42 -8.32 -16.52 -23.98
C TYR A 42 -6.80 -16.62 -23.82
N PRO A 43 -6.12 -17.53 -24.56
CA PRO A 43 -4.66 -17.68 -24.45
C PRO A 43 -3.92 -16.46 -24.98
N PHE A 44 -2.72 -16.22 -24.43
CA PHE A 44 -1.77 -15.34 -25.09
C PHE A 44 -1.32 -16.00 -26.40
N THR A 45 -1.09 -15.17 -27.42
CA THR A 45 -0.53 -15.60 -28.71
C THR A 45 0.93 -15.12 -28.82
N MET A 46 1.69 -15.71 -29.74
CA MET A 46 3.04 -15.25 -30.04
C MET A 46 3.07 -13.76 -30.44
N LYS A 47 2.03 -13.28 -31.13
CA LYS A 47 1.88 -11.86 -31.48
C LYS A 47 1.78 -10.98 -30.21
N HIS A 48 1.02 -11.40 -29.22
CA HIS A 48 0.95 -10.67 -27.93
C HIS A 48 2.31 -10.65 -27.23
N LEU A 49 3.00 -11.79 -27.16
CA LEU A 49 4.29 -11.92 -26.50
C LEU A 49 5.33 -11.01 -27.16
N LEU A 50 5.46 -11.06 -28.51
CA LEU A 50 6.40 -10.25 -29.27
C LEU A 50 6.07 -8.76 -29.23
N TYR A 51 4.78 -8.40 -29.24
CA TYR A 51 4.36 -7.01 -29.06
C TYR A 51 4.77 -6.45 -27.69
N TYR A 52 4.50 -7.18 -26.61
CA TYR A 52 4.80 -6.74 -25.26
C TYR A 52 6.29 -6.83 -24.90
N CYS A 53 7.09 -7.69 -25.54
CA CYS A 53 8.53 -7.75 -25.28
C CYS A 53 9.33 -6.64 -25.97
N ASN A 54 8.73 -5.89 -26.92
CA ASN A 54 9.42 -4.79 -27.58
C ASN A 54 9.38 -3.51 -26.70
N PRO A 55 10.49 -3.09 -26.10
CA PRO A 55 10.53 -1.94 -25.21
C PRO A 55 10.27 -0.59 -25.95
N ASN A 56 10.34 -0.54 -27.28
CA ASN A 56 10.00 0.64 -28.05
C ASN A 56 8.50 0.96 -28.03
N HIS A 57 7.65 0.00 -27.71
CA HIS A 57 6.20 0.22 -27.49
C HIS A 57 5.88 0.77 -26.08
N ALA A 58 6.79 1.56 -25.49
CA ALA A 58 6.70 2.02 -24.09
C ALA A 58 5.38 2.72 -23.75
N PHE A 59 4.89 3.61 -24.63
CA PHE A 59 3.62 4.34 -24.41
C PHE A 59 2.38 3.46 -24.31
N HIS A 60 2.38 2.29 -24.95
CA HIS A 60 1.28 1.34 -24.93
C HIS A 60 1.37 0.34 -23.77
N ARG A 61 2.58 0.16 -23.22
CA ARG A 61 2.90 -0.83 -22.20
C ARG A 61 2.76 -0.29 -20.78
N TYR A 62 3.30 0.91 -20.54
CA TYR A 62 3.37 1.52 -19.21
C TYR A 62 2.64 2.86 -19.14
N ARG A 63 2.10 3.16 -17.97
CA ARG A 63 1.64 4.49 -17.59
C ARG A 63 2.49 5.01 -16.44
N GLN A 64 2.77 6.29 -16.44
CA GLN A 64 3.52 6.96 -15.38
C GLN A 64 2.59 7.85 -14.56
N PHE A 65 2.76 7.83 -13.25
CA PHE A 65 2.07 8.74 -12.33
C PHE A 65 2.93 9.00 -11.10
N LYS A 66 2.66 10.10 -10.41
CA LYS A 66 3.42 10.51 -9.23
C LYS A 66 2.65 10.19 -7.96
N ILE A 67 3.35 9.66 -6.96
CA ILE A 67 2.83 9.44 -5.60
C ILE A 67 3.60 10.33 -4.63
N LYS A 68 2.89 11.04 -3.73
CA LYS A 68 3.50 11.89 -2.71
C LYS A 68 4.31 11.04 -1.72
N LYS A 69 5.55 11.44 -1.44
CA LYS A 69 6.40 10.79 -0.42
C LYS A 69 6.06 11.35 0.96
N LYS A 70 6.21 10.56 2.02
CA LYS A 70 6.06 11.02 3.41
C LYS A 70 7.08 12.09 3.80
N SER A 71 8.28 12.04 3.22
CA SER A 71 9.37 13.01 3.42
C SER A 71 9.24 14.28 2.57
N GLY A 72 8.12 14.48 1.90
CA GLY A 72 7.94 15.53 0.88
C GLY A 72 8.40 15.09 -0.51
N GLY A 73 8.01 15.86 -1.53
CA GLY A 73 8.26 15.53 -2.94
C GLY A 73 7.43 14.37 -3.47
N PHE A 74 7.81 13.87 -4.65
CA PHE A 74 7.05 12.83 -5.36
C PHE A 74 7.93 11.64 -5.72
N ARG A 75 7.31 10.47 -5.78
CA ARG A 75 7.87 9.25 -6.37
C ARG A 75 7.17 8.98 -7.68
N GLN A 76 7.93 8.84 -8.76
CA GLN A 76 7.37 8.43 -10.03
C GLN A 76 7.16 6.92 -10.05
N ILE A 77 5.95 6.50 -10.35
CA ILE A 77 5.59 5.10 -10.52
C ILE A 77 5.31 4.83 -11.99
N THR A 78 5.86 3.74 -12.47
CA THR A 78 5.68 3.25 -13.83
C THR A 78 5.01 1.88 -13.77
N ALA A 79 3.71 1.85 -13.95
CA ALA A 79 2.90 0.63 -13.83
C ALA A 79 2.40 0.15 -15.21
N PRO A 80 2.17 -1.14 -15.41
CA PRO A 80 1.55 -1.66 -16.61
C PRO A 80 0.24 -0.95 -16.93
N ARG A 81 0.02 -0.60 -18.21
CA ARG A 81 -1.10 0.24 -18.62
C ARG A 81 -2.41 -0.54 -18.69
N ASN A 82 -2.35 -1.76 -19.20
CA ASN A 82 -3.53 -2.59 -19.41
C ASN A 82 -3.47 -3.91 -18.63
N ARG A 83 -4.65 -4.52 -18.46
CA ARG A 83 -4.81 -5.75 -17.68
C ARG A 83 -4.09 -6.95 -18.29
N SER A 84 -4.06 -7.06 -19.61
CA SER A 84 -3.39 -8.18 -20.31
C SER A 84 -1.89 -8.16 -20.09
N PHE A 85 -1.25 -6.98 -20.22
CA PHE A 85 0.17 -6.84 -19.93
C PHE A 85 0.51 -7.03 -18.45
N MET A 86 -0.35 -6.53 -17.54
CA MET A 86 -0.21 -6.79 -16.10
C MET A 86 -0.22 -8.30 -15.81
N MET A 87 -1.21 -9.02 -16.34
CA MET A 87 -1.32 -10.47 -16.19
C MET A 87 -0.11 -11.21 -16.76
N LEU A 88 0.36 -10.83 -17.96
CA LEU A 88 1.55 -11.42 -18.56
C LEU A 88 2.79 -11.26 -17.65
N LEU A 89 2.99 -10.08 -17.06
CA LEU A 89 4.09 -9.85 -16.11
C LEU A 89 3.89 -10.61 -14.79
N GLN A 90 2.67 -10.82 -14.32
CA GLN A 90 2.38 -11.64 -13.15
C GLN A 90 2.77 -13.10 -13.39
N LEU A 91 2.40 -13.66 -14.54
CA LEU A 91 2.79 -15.02 -14.92
C LEU A 91 4.31 -15.18 -15.07
N VAL A 92 4.98 -14.20 -15.67
CA VAL A 92 6.47 -14.17 -15.71
C VAL A 92 7.05 -14.14 -14.30
N ASN A 93 6.45 -13.36 -13.39
CA ASN A 93 6.89 -13.30 -11.99
C ASN A 93 6.76 -14.65 -11.29
N GLU A 94 5.70 -15.43 -11.55
CA GLU A 94 5.55 -16.78 -10.97
C GLU A 94 6.62 -17.75 -11.50
N ILE A 95 6.97 -17.69 -12.79
CA ILE A 95 8.08 -18.47 -13.34
C ILE A 95 9.40 -18.10 -12.64
N LEU A 96 9.69 -16.81 -12.51
CA LEU A 96 10.94 -16.35 -11.88
C LEU A 96 11.01 -16.74 -10.40
N LYS A 97 9.91 -16.62 -9.66
CA LYS A 97 9.82 -17.03 -8.25
C LYS A 97 9.98 -18.55 -8.05
N ALA A 98 9.44 -19.34 -8.99
CA ALA A 98 9.58 -20.79 -8.91
C ALA A 98 11.03 -21.25 -9.08
N MET A 99 11.83 -20.52 -9.87
CA MET A 99 13.21 -20.88 -10.19
C MET A 99 14.27 -20.22 -9.31
N TYR A 100 13.91 -19.21 -8.49
CA TYR A 100 14.90 -18.42 -7.77
C TYR A 100 14.56 -18.29 -6.28
N THR A 101 15.53 -18.64 -5.45
CA THR A 101 15.48 -18.42 -4.00
C THR A 101 16.36 -17.22 -3.67
N PRO A 102 15.78 -16.12 -3.12
CA PRO A 102 16.55 -14.95 -2.71
C PRO A 102 17.56 -15.25 -1.61
N SER A 103 18.68 -14.51 -1.61
CA SER A 103 19.69 -14.53 -0.54
C SER A 103 19.05 -14.45 0.85
N GLU A 104 19.62 -15.09 1.85
CA GLU A 104 19.16 -15.00 3.25
C GLU A 104 19.17 -13.57 3.79
N HIS A 105 20.01 -12.70 3.25
CA HIS A 105 20.11 -11.29 3.62
C HIS A 105 19.09 -10.38 2.91
N ALA A 106 18.41 -10.87 1.86
CA ALA A 106 17.39 -10.12 1.13
C ALA A 106 16.05 -10.20 1.87
N MET A 107 15.74 -9.21 2.70
CA MET A 107 14.53 -9.17 3.52
C MET A 107 13.33 -8.58 2.78
N GLY A 108 13.56 -7.69 1.81
CA GLY A 108 12.50 -7.10 0.99
C GLY A 108 12.12 -7.96 -0.19
N PHE A 109 10.82 -8.02 -0.51
CA PHE A 109 10.27 -8.76 -1.65
C PHE A 109 10.51 -10.28 -1.62
N THR A 110 10.70 -10.82 -0.43
CA THR A 110 10.93 -12.25 -0.18
C THR A 110 9.76 -12.78 0.64
N GLU A 111 9.21 -13.91 0.24
CA GLU A 111 8.14 -14.60 0.96
C GLU A 111 8.60 -14.93 2.39
N GLU A 112 7.68 -14.92 3.33
CA GLU A 112 7.91 -15.19 4.77
C GLU A 112 8.84 -14.18 5.47
N ARG A 113 9.36 -13.15 4.77
CA ARG A 113 10.17 -12.08 5.34
C ARG A 113 9.41 -10.77 5.37
N SER A 114 9.66 -9.98 6.40
CA SER A 114 8.94 -8.73 6.64
C SER A 114 9.88 -7.63 7.14
N VAL A 115 9.34 -6.43 7.29
CA VAL A 115 10.06 -5.33 7.95
C VAL A 115 10.43 -5.67 9.40
N VAL A 116 9.67 -6.57 10.06
CA VAL A 116 9.94 -7.02 11.43
C VAL A 116 11.11 -7.99 11.47
N THR A 117 11.11 -9.00 10.59
CA THR A 117 12.26 -9.94 10.51
C THR A 117 13.54 -9.22 10.12
N ASN A 118 13.45 -8.21 9.24
CA ASN A 118 14.57 -7.33 8.91
C ASN A 118 15.09 -6.56 10.14
N ALA A 119 14.21 -5.95 10.89
CA ALA A 119 14.56 -5.16 12.07
C ALA A 119 15.12 -6.02 13.22
N ASP A 120 14.63 -7.25 13.38
CA ASP A 120 15.02 -8.15 14.46
C ASP A 120 16.51 -8.54 14.41
N VAL A 121 17.09 -8.65 13.22
CA VAL A 121 18.54 -8.89 13.03
C VAL A 121 19.40 -7.79 13.67
N HIS A 122 18.87 -6.57 13.74
CA HIS A 122 19.59 -5.37 14.19
C HIS A 122 19.22 -4.92 15.61
N LYS A 123 18.38 -5.68 16.30
CA LYS A 123 17.93 -5.41 17.67
C LYS A 123 19.08 -5.46 18.67
N GLY A 124 19.09 -4.51 19.62
CA GLY A 124 20.04 -4.48 20.74
C GLY A 124 21.49 -4.21 20.35
N LYS A 125 21.75 -3.54 19.23
CA LYS A 125 23.10 -3.19 18.79
C LYS A 125 23.46 -1.75 19.19
N ASN A 126 24.74 -1.52 19.52
CA ASN A 126 25.22 -0.19 19.87
C ASN A 126 25.21 0.78 18.67
N TYR A 127 25.43 0.24 17.47
CA TYR A 127 25.50 1.00 16.22
C TYR A 127 24.63 0.38 15.16
N VAL A 128 23.81 1.21 14.51
CA VAL A 128 23.01 0.84 13.33
C VAL A 128 23.35 1.81 12.20
N PHE A 129 23.85 1.30 11.11
CA PHE A 129 24.28 2.07 9.95
C PHE A 129 23.40 1.73 8.77
N ASN A 130 22.64 2.73 8.28
CA ASN A 130 21.74 2.59 7.15
C ASN A 130 22.26 3.36 5.94
N ILE A 131 22.17 2.74 4.79
CA ILE A 131 22.38 3.35 3.48
C ILE A 131 21.22 3.04 2.57
N ASP A 132 20.98 3.94 1.61
CA ASP A 132 19.90 3.82 0.59
C ASP A 132 20.55 3.86 -0.79
N LEU A 133 20.12 3.03 -1.71
CA LEU A 133 20.63 3.02 -3.07
C LEU A 133 19.82 3.99 -3.94
N LYS A 134 20.53 4.91 -4.62
CA LYS A 134 19.90 5.90 -5.48
C LYS A 134 19.32 5.24 -6.72
N ASP A 135 18.10 5.62 -7.09
CA ASP A 135 17.38 5.18 -8.30
C ASP A 135 17.45 3.65 -8.52
N PHE A 136 17.22 2.89 -7.44
CA PHE A 136 17.46 1.45 -7.35
C PHE A 136 16.88 0.63 -8.51
N PHE A 137 15.60 0.79 -8.84
CA PHE A 137 14.98 0.07 -9.96
C PHE A 137 15.54 0.55 -11.32
N PRO A 138 15.53 1.85 -11.64
CA PRO A 138 16.04 2.31 -12.93
C PRO A 138 17.57 2.09 -13.14
N SER A 139 18.35 1.88 -12.07
CA SER A 139 19.78 1.54 -12.21
C SER A 139 20.02 0.12 -12.76
N VAL A 140 18.98 -0.72 -12.79
CA VAL A 140 19.05 -2.05 -13.39
C VAL A 140 18.67 -1.96 -14.87
N GLU A 141 19.67 -2.04 -15.75
CA GLU A 141 19.49 -1.99 -17.19
C GLU A 141 19.17 -3.35 -17.81
N GLN A 142 18.46 -3.35 -18.94
CA GLN A 142 18.03 -4.55 -19.67
C GLN A 142 19.16 -5.54 -19.98
N PRO A 143 20.37 -5.14 -20.43
CA PRO A 143 21.46 -6.08 -20.70
C PRO A 143 21.86 -6.87 -19.44
N ARG A 144 21.76 -6.26 -18.25
CA ARG A 144 22.06 -6.92 -16.98
C ARG A 144 21.00 -7.95 -16.63
N ILE A 145 19.71 -7.66 -16.87
CA ILE A 145 18.60 -8.60 -16.72
C ILE A 145 18.80 -9.78 -17.68
N TRP A 146 19.03 -9.47 -18.96
CA TRP A 146 19.27 -10.46 -20.01
C TRP A 146 20.42 -11.41 -19.68
N LYS A 147 21.55 -10.88 -19.23
CA LYS A 147 22.71 -11.70 -18.82
C LYS A 147 22.37 -12.55 -17.60
N ARG A 148 21.65 -12.01 -16.60
CA ARG A 148 21.29 -12.75 -15.38
C ARG A 148 20.38 -13.94 -15.68
N LEU A 149 19.46 -13.81 -16.61
CA LEU A 149 18.53 -14.87 -17.02
C LEU A 149 19.23 -16.06 -17.73
N GLN A 150 20.43 -15.86 -18.26
CA GLN A 150 21.23 -16.90 -18.91
C GLN A 150 22.17 -17.63 -17.94
N LEU A 151 22.24 -17.21 -16.69
CA LEU A 151 23.08 -17.82 -15.66
C LEU A 151 22.21 -18.64 -14.70
N ALA A 152 22.86 -19.58 -13.99
CA ALA A 152 22.17 -20.35 -12.95
C ALA A 152 21.46 -19.45 -11.92
N PRO A 153 20.28 -19.85 -11.44
CA PRO A 153 19.59 -21.13 -11.67
C PRO A 153 18.74 -21.18 -12.95
N PHE A 154 18.59 -20.07 -13.70
CA PHE A 154 17.69 -19.98 -14.85
C PHE A 154 18.21 -20.70 -16.08
N ASN A 155 19.46 -20.44 -16.48
CA ASN A 155 20.12 -20.98 -17.67
C ASN A 155 19.25 -20.89 -18.95
N PHE A 156 18.41 -19.85 -19.07
CA PHE A 156 17.54 -19.70 -20.23
C PHE A 156 18.33 -19.46 -21.51
N PRO A 157 17.98 -20.10 -22.63
CA PRO A 157 18.52 -19.80 -23.94
C PRO A 157 18.31 -18.33 -24.31
N LYS A 158 19.21 -17.79 -25.15
CA LYS A 158 19.16 -16.39 -25.59
C LYS A 158 17.78 -15.92 -26.10
N PRO A 159 17.02 -16.71 -26.91
CA PRO A 159 15.71 -16.28 -27.37
C PRO A 159 14.70 -16.03 -26.25
N ILE A 160 14.71 -16.89 -25.22
CA ILE A 160 13.83 -16.74 -24.04
C ILE A 160 14.29 -15.56 -23.16
N ALA A 161 15.60 -15.48 -22.89
CA ALA A 161 16.18 -14.37 -22.12
C ALA A 161 15.90 -13.00 -22.76
N ASN A 162 15.93 -12.91 -24.11
CA ASN A 162 15.57 -11.69 -24.83
C ASN A 162 14.13 -11.28 -24.61
N VAL A 163 13.19 -12.21 -24.74
CA VAL A 163 11.76 -11.94 -24.53
C VAL A 163 11.51 -11.50 -23.09
N LEU A 164 12.02 -12.25 -22.11
CA LEU A 164 11.83 -11.93 -20.69
C LEU A 164 12.46 -10.58 -20.30
N ALA A 165 13.70 -10.30 -20.76
CA ALA A 165 14.35 -9.02 -20.51
C ALA A 165 13.59 -7.86 -21.16
N GLY A 166 13.06 -8.06 -22.37
CA GLY A 166 12.21 -7.07 -23.05
C GLY A 166 10.90 -6.81 -22.33
N LEU A 167 10.20 -7.86 -21.87
CA LEU A 167 8.97 -7.72 -21.10
C LEU A 167 9.18 -6.94 -19.80
N CYS A 168 10.30 -7.19 -19.11
CA CYS A 168 10.60 -6.63 -17.81
C CYS A 168 11.25 -5.24 -17.85
N SER A 169 11.54 -4.70 -19.03
CA SER A 169 12.19 -3.41 -19.20
C SER A 169 11.27 -2.36 -19.80
N MET A 170 11.54 -1.11 -19.52
CA MET A 170 10.91 0.05 -20.16
C MET A 170 11.95 0.97 -20.77
N ARG A 171 11.57 1.73 -21.79
CA ARG A 171 12.39 2.79 -22.37
C ARG A 171 12.32 4.04 -21.49
N GLU A 172 13.48 4.58 -21.14
CA GLU A 172 13.65 5.83 -20.42
C GLU A 172 14.55 6.77 -21.22
N VAL A 173 14.24 8.06 -21.23
CA VAL A 173 15.13 9.09 -21.82
C VAL A 173 16.11 9.52 -20.74
N ARG A 174 17.39 9.47 -21.05
CA ARG A 174 18.48 9.92 -20.19
C ARG A 174 19.36 10.91 -20.96
N LYS A 175 20.12 11.70 -20.21
CA LYS A 175 21.12 12.59 -20.76
C LYS A 175 22.52 11.98 -20.60
N ASP A 176 23.33 12.06 -21.65
CA ASP A 176 24.74 11.68 -21.61
C ASP A 176 25.61 12.77 -20.95
N ALA A 177 26.92 12.58 -20.94
CA ALA A 177 27.86 13.54 -20.36
C ALA A 177 27.88 14.89 -21.10
N ASN A 178 27.44 14.93 -22.37
CA ASN A 178 27.35 16.13 -23.18
C ASN A 178 26.00 16.84 -23.08
N GLY A 179 25.05 16.23 -22.34
CA GLY A 179 23.67 16.72 -22.18
C GLY A 179 22.73 16.29 -23.31
N GLU A 180 23.16 15.43 -24.24
CA GLU A 180 22.34 14.88 -25.31
C GLU A 180 21.43 13.75 -24.81
N ASP A 181 20.22 13.72 -25.35
CA ASP A 181 19.21 12.73 -24.96
C ASP A 181 19.53 11.38 -25.63
N PHE A 182 19.54 10.31 -24.83
CA PHE A 182 19.63 8.93 -25.31
C PHE A 182 18.59 8.03 -24.65
N PHE A 183 18.31 6.89 -25.28
CA PHE A 183 17.37 5.91 -24.75
C PHE A 183 18.09 4.83 -23.95
N ALA A 184 17.75 4.72 -22.66
CA ALA A 184 18.11 3.58 -21.83
C ALA A 184 16.92 2.64 -21.67
N TYR A 185 17.17 1.34 -21.56
CA TYR A 185 16.16 0.34 -21.25
C TYR A 185 16.39 -0.17 -19.84
N VAL A 186 15.47 0.12 -18.95
CA VAL A 186 15.64 -0.02 -17.51
C VAL A 186 14.47 -0.73 -16.84
N LEU A 187 14.69 -1.22 -15.63
CA LEU A 187 13.68 -1.87 -14.84
C LEU A 187 12.66 -0.82 -14.32
N PRO A 188 11.34 -0.97 -14.58
CA PRO A 188 10.34 -0.01 -14.15
C PRO A 188 10.06 -0.08 -12.66
N GLN A 189 9.87 1.06 -12.01
CA GLN A 189 9.40 1.12 -10.62
C GLN A 189 7.87 1.01 -10.57
N GLY A 190 7.34 -0.22 -10.42
CA GLY A 190 5.89 -0.48 -10.31
C GLY A 190 5.37 -1.60 -11.20
N ALA A 191 6.26 -2.34 -11.88
CA ALA A 191 5.90 -3.59 -12.52
C ALA A 191 5.96 -4.78 -11.54
N PRO A 192 5.12 -5.82 -11.71
CA PRO A 192 5.08 -6.99 -10.82
C PRO A 192 6.40 -7.75 -10.76
N THR A 193 7.16 -7.78 -11.85
CA THR A 193 8.44 -8.49 -11.97
C THR A 193 9.63 -7.74 -11.37
N SER A 194 9.52 -6.42 -11.17
CA SER A 194 10.65 -5.61 -10.71
C SER A 194 11.21 -6.03 -9.35
N PRO A 195 10.39 -6.39 -8.35
CA PRO A 195 10.89 -6.84 -7.05
C PRO A 195 11.76 -8.10 -7.13
N ILE A 196 11.32 -9.13 -7.82
CA ILE A 196 12.08 -10.39 -7.94
C ILE A 196 13.37 -10.17 -8.75
N ILE A 197 13.31 -9.40 -9.83
CA ILE A 197 14.47 -9.10 -10.67
C ILE A 197 15.53 -8.33 -9.89
N THR A 198 15.15 -7.36 -9.05
CA THR A 198 16.13 -6.67 -8.20
C THR A 198 16.83 -7.62 -7.23
N ASN A 199 16.11 -8.57 -6.63
CA ASN A 199 16.74 -9.61 -5.79
C ASN A 199 17.71 -10.49 -6.59
N MET A 200 17.31 -10.95 -7.78
CA MET A 200 18.16 -11.73 -8.68
C MET A 200 19.46 -10.99 -9.07
N ILE A 201 19.37 -9.69 -9.32
CA ILE A 201 20.50 -8.84 -9.69
C ILE A 201 21.40 -8.56 -8.48
N CYS A 202 20.80 -8.37 -7.30
CA CYS A 202 21.52 -8.08 -6.06
C CYS A 202 22.15 -9.34 -5.39
N ASP A 203 21.95 -10.54 -5.90
CA ASP A 203 22.48 -11.77 -5.33
C ASP A 203 24.01 -11.70 -5.11
N THR A 204 24.77 -11.22 -6.10
CA THR A 204 26.22 -11.00 -5.98
C THR A 204 26.55 -9.84 -5.03
N LEU A 205 25.75 -8.78 -5.01
CA LEU A 205 25.88 -7.67 -4.06
C LEU A 205 25.71 -8.19 -2.63
N ASP A 206 24.62 -8.92 -2.36
CA ASP A 206 24.33 -9.48 -1.03
C ASP A 206 25.43 -10.39 -0.53
N ARG A 207 25.94 -11.30 -1.37
CA ARG A 207 27.05 -12.18 -1.02
C ARG A 207 28.34 -11.42 -0.68
N ARG A 208 28.67 -10.37 -1.43
CA ARG A 208 29.87 -9.54 -1.19
C ARG A 208 29.71 -8.69 0.07
N LEU A 209 28.52 -8.10 0.31
CA LEU A 209 28.25 -7.32 1.50
C LEU A 209 28.16 -8.18 2.76
N ALA A 210 27.64 -9.40 2.66
CA ALA A 210 27.69 -10.38 3.75
C ALA A 210 29.12 -10.77 4.11
N GLY A 211 29.99 -10.98 3.10
CA GLY A 211 31.41 -11.20 3.32
C GLY A 211 32.11 -10.02 3.99
N LEU A 212 31.78 -8.79 3.56
CA LEU A 212 32.25 -7.56 4.21
C LEU A 212 31.79 -7.49 5.67
N ALA A 213 30.50 -7.74 5.92
CA ALA A 213 29.93 -7.75 7.25
C ALA A 213 30.65 -8.76 8.17
N LYS A 214 30.84 -9.99 7.68
CA LYS A 214 31.58 -11.02 8.42
C LYS A 214 33.00 -10.58 8.78
N ARG A 215 33.74 -9.99 7.82
CA ARG A 215 35.11 -9.49 8.05
C ARG A 215 35.19 -8.46 9.14
N PHE A 216 34.20 -7.58 9.27
CA PHE A 216 34.16 -6.51 10.27
C PHE A 216 33.31 -6.85 11.50
N GLY A 217 32.82 -8.08 11.66
CA GLY A 217 32.00 -8.51 12.80
C GLY A 217 30.64 -7.78 12.88
N LEU A 218 29.99 -7.59 11.74
CA LEU A 218 28.72 -6.88 11.60
C LEU A 218 27.58 -7.82 11.23
N HIS A 219 26.36 -7.45 11.57
CA HIS A 219 25.14 -7.99 10.96
C HIS A 219 24.79 -7.17 9.72
N TYR A 220 24.27 -7.85 8.71
CA TYR A 220 23.91 -7.24 7.43
C TYR A 220 22.54 -7.74 6.96
N THR A 221 21.70 -6.82 6.49
CA THR A 221 20.48 -7.13 5.74
C THR A 221 20.23 -6.09 4.66
N ARG A 222 19.42 -6.47 3.65
CA ARG A 222 18.93 -5.55 2.61
C ARG A 222 17.41 -5.67 2.47
N TYR A 223 16.72 -4.56 2.59
CA TYR A 223 15.29 -4.43 2.30
C TYR A 223 15.08 -3.54 1.07
N ALA A 224 14.99 -4.15 -0.12
CA ALA A 224 14.99 -3.45 -1.41
C ALA A 224 16.27 -2.60 -1.61
N ASP A 225 16.10 -1.28 -1.66
CA ASP A 225 17.16 -0.26 -1.73
C ASP A 225 17.76 0.11 -0.37
N ASP A 226 17.09 -0.21 0.74
CA ASP A 226 17.59 0.05 2.09
C ASP A 226 18.54 -1.07 2.54
N ILE A 227 19.79 -0.73 2.79
CA ILE A 227 20.84 -1.61 3.32
C ILE A 227 21.13 -1.22 4.75
N THR A 228 21.17 -2.21 5.64
CA THR A 228 21.46 -1.98 7.06
C THR A 228 22.61 -2.87 7.52
N PHE A 229 23.57 -2.22 8.21
CA PHE A 229 24.59 -2.89 9.00
C PHE A 229 24.43 -2.54 10.47
N SER A 230 24.78 -3.46 11.38
CA SER A 230 24.76 -3.17 12.82
C SER A 230 25.83 -3.92 13.58
N SER A 231 26.28 -3.37 14.70
CA SER A 231 27.37 -3.93 15.51
C SER A 231 27.38 -3.42 16.94
N MET A 232 28.17 -4.06 17.77
CA MET A 232 28.48 -3.58 19.14
C MET A 232 29.61 -2.56 19.15
N HIS A 233 30.45 -2.49 18.12
CA HIS A 233 31.61 -1.60 18.00
C HIS A 233 31.52 -0.69 16.79
N ASN A 234 32.23 0.45 16.82
CA ASN A 234 32.16 1.45 15.76
C ASN A 234 33.25 1.24 14.69
N VAL A 235 32.82 0.84 13.47
CA VAL A 235 33.68 0.72 12.28
C VAL A 235 33.27 1.65 11.15
N TYR A 236 32.30 2.54 11.39
CA TYR A 236 31.58 3.30 10.37
C TYR A 236 32.19 4.67 10.08
N ALA A 237 33.42 4.92 10.47
CA ALA A 237 34.11 6.19 10.16
C ALA A 237 34.15 6.45 8.65
N ALA A 238 33.83 7.70 8.23
CA ALA A 238 33.66 8.05 6.81
C ALA A 238 34.89 7.73 5.95
N LYS A 239 36.09 7.85 6.51
CA LYS A 239 37.36 7.50 5.84
C LYS A 239 37.91 6.13 6.24
N GLY A 240 37.17 5.35 7.01
CA GLY A 240 37.55 4.02 7.49
C GLY A 240 37.54 2.97 6.39
N ASP A 241 38.21 1.86 6.63
CA ASP A 241 38.36 0.78 5.62
C ASP A 241 37.03 0.10 5.31
N PHE A 242 36.13 -0.03 6.28
CA PHE A 242 34.78 -0.51 6.04
C PHE A 242 34.05 0.34 4.97
N ARG A 243 34.06 1.68 5.13
CA ARG A 243 33.38 2.58 4.19
C ARG A 243 34.01 2.55 2.81
N LYS A 244 35.32 2.53 2.70
CA LYS A 244 36.04 2.43 1.42
C LYS A 244 35.67 1.16 0.66
N GLU A 245 35.67 0.01 1.38
CA GLU A 245 35.35 -1.27 0.78
C GLU A 245 33.86 -1.39 0.44
N LEU A 246 32.95 -0.87 1.28
CA LEU A 246 31.53 -0.76 1.02
C LEU A 246 31.27 0.01 -0.28
N ASP A 247 31.85 1.21 -0.41
CA ASP A 247 31.71 2.06 -1.60
C ASP A 247 32.22 1.36 -2.86
N ARG A 248 33.38 0.66 -2.74
CA ARG A 248 33.95 -0.13 -3.84
C ARG A 248 33.00 -1.25 -4.29
N ILE A 249 32.43 -1.98 -3.34
CA ILE A 249 31.50 -3.08 -3.65
C ILE A 249 30.25 -2.54 -4.33
N ILE A 250 29.62 -1.49 -3.79
CA ILE A 250 28.39 -0.88 -4.32
C ILE A 250 28.62 -0.38 -5.76
N LYS A 251 29.71 0.39 -5.99
CA LYS A 251 30.07 0.91 -7.31
C LYS A 251 30.33 -0.20 -8.32
N ASN A 252 31.08 -1.24 -7.93
CA ASN A 252 31.38 -2.38 -8.79
C ASN A 252 30.13 -3.20 -9.17
N GLN A 253 29.05 -3.07 -8.40
CA GLN A 253 27.74 -3.66 -8.69
C GLN A 253 26.80 -2.68 -9.43
N GLY A 254 27.31 -1.57 -9.92
CA GLY A 254 26.55 -0.60 -10.73
C GLY A 254 25.49 0.17 -9.94
N PHE A 255 25.66 0.31 -8.62
CA PHE A 255 24.79 1.10 -7.78
C PHE A 255 25.50 2.33 -7.21
N ILE A 256 24.71 3.31 -6.76
CA ILE A 256 25.19 4.56 -6.17
C ILE A 256 24.55 4.73 -4.80
N ILE A 257 25.35 5.04 -3.78
CA ILE A 257 24.85 5.34 -2.43
C ILE A 257 24.20 6.73 -2.44
N ASN A 258 23.06 6.84 -1.80
CA ASN A 258 22.37 8.09 -1.52
C ASN A 258 22.92 8.68 -0.21
N GLU A 259 24.00 9.48 -0.31
CA GLU A 259 24.67 10.03 0.88
C GLU A 259 23.74 10.90 1.76
N ALA A 260 22.77 11.58 1.16
CA ALA A 260 21.79 12.38 1.91
C ALA A 260 20.88 11.55 2.84
N LYS A 261 20.75 10.25 2.57
CA LYS A 261 19.97 9.31 3.39
C LYS A 261 20.86 8.39 4.24
N THR A 262 22.17 8.42 4.03
CA THR A 262 23.13 7.62 4.79
C THR A 262 23.18 8.12 6.25
N ARG A 263 22.99 7.22 7.20
CA ARG A 263 22.95 7.59 8.62
C ARG A 263 23.56 6.53 9.52
N LEU A 264 24.34 6.99 10.50
CA LEU A 264 24.82 6.20 11.61
C LEU A 264 24.04 6.57 12.88
N GLN A 265 23.34 5.58 13.43
CA GLN A 265 22.53 5.70 14.64
C GLN A 265 23.27 4.99 15.78
N LYS A 266 23.37 5.63 16.94
CA LYS A 266 24.12 5.13 18.11
C LYS A 266 23.17 4.77 19.24
N LEU A 267 23.59 3.88 20.13
CA LEU A 267 22.92 3.60 21.39
C LEU A 267 22.77 4.92 22.19
N GLY A 268 21.66 5.08 22.89
CA GLY A 268 21.26 6.32 23.56
C GLY A 268 20.44 7.27 22.70
N GLY A 269 20.45 7.09 21.37
CA GLY A 269 19.57 7.75 20.44
C GLY A 269 18.50 6.79 19.87
N ARG A 270 17.60 7.33 19.03
CA ARG A 270 16.63 6.50 18.31
C ARG A 270 17.33 5.71 17.22
N GLN A 271 17.34 4.39 17.34
CA GLN A 271 17.79 3.48 16.29
C GLN A 271 16.57 2.90 15.55
N GLU A 272 16.58 2.98 14.24
CA GLU A 272 15.45 2.60 13.40
C GLU A 272 15.91 1.85 12.13
N VAL A 273 15.25 0.74 11.85
CA VAL A 273 15.45 -0.07 10.63
C VAL A 273 14.08 -0.26 9.97
N THR A 274 13.95 0.13 8.72
CA THR A 274 12.69 0.05 7.93
C THR A 274 11.44 0.58 8.67
N GLY A 275 11.60 1.63 9.48
CA GLY A 275 10.51 2.25 10.23
C GLY A 275 10.22 1.63 11.60
N ILE A 276 10.97 0.60 12.00
CA ILE A 276 10.84 -0.07 13.30
C ILE A 276 12.01 0.34 14.21
N ILE A 277 11.71 0.66 15.47
CA ILE A 277 12.71 0.96 16.48
C ILE A 277 13.35 -0.35 16.94
N VAL A 278 14.70 -0.40 16.90
CA VAL A 278 15.50 -1.60 17.17
C VAL A 278 16.33 -1.49 18.43
N SER A 279 15.77 -0.93 19.51
CA SER A 279 16.39 -0.91 20.83
C SER A 279 16.49 -2.34 21.42
N GLU A 280 16.43 -2.50 22.73
CA GLU A 280 16.42 -3.82 23.37
C GLU A 280 15.27 -4.73 22.90
N LYS A 281 14.12 -4.11 22.59
CA LYS A 281 12.94 -4.77 22.00
C LYS A 281 12.50 -3.98 20.76
N LEU A 282 11.93 -4.70 19.78
CA LEU A 282 11.30 -4.05 18.63
C LEU A 282 10.12 -3.19 19.08
N ASN A 283 10.00 -2.01 18.53
CA ASN A 283 8.94 -1.07 18.89
C ASN A 283 8.54 -0.19 17.71
N VAL A 284 7.37 0.41 17.80
CA VAL A 284 6.92 1.48 16.90
C VAL A 284 7.20 2.85 17.51
N SER A 285 7.13 3.92 16.72
CA SER A 285 7.32 5.28 17.25
C SER A 285 6.23 5.63 18.28
N LYS A 286 6.58 6.42 19.30
CA LYS A 286 5.61 6.96 20.28
C LYS A 286 4.43 7.66 19.57
N LYS A 287 4.71 8.42 18.49
CA LYS A 287 3.70 9.08 17.68
C LYS A 287 2.67 8.08 17.10
N TYR A 288 3.11 6.88 16.68
CA TYR A 288 2.23 5.87 16.11
C TYR A 288 1.20 5.36 17.14
N VAL A 289 1.68 5.04 18.35
CA VAL A 289 0.81 4.58 19.46
C VAL A 289 -0.13 5.70 19.92
N ARG A 290 0.39 6.93 20.04
CA ARG A 290 -0.39 8.12 20.42
C ARG A 290 -1.54 8.35 19.43
N GLU A 291 -1.30 8.22 18.14
CA GLU A 291 -2.32 8.41 17.12
C GLU A 291 -3.47 7.38 17.25
N ILE A 292 -3.16 6.10 17.46
CA ILE A 292 -4.18 5.06 17.70
C ILE A 292 -4.97 5.39 18.97
N ARG A 293 -4.28 5.69 20.06
CA ARG A 293 -4.88 6.01 21.36
C ARG A 293 -5.82 7.21 21.28
N SER A 294 -5.38 8.28 20.62
CA SER A 294 -6.17 9.50 20.43
C SER A 294 -7.45 9.23 19.62
N LEU A 295 -7.37 8.46 18.54
CA LEU A 295 -8.55 8.13 17.74
C LEU A 295 -9.54 7.23 18.51
N LEU A 296 -9.05 6.25 19.26
CA LEU A 296 -9.91 5.42 20.10
C LEU A 296 -10.57 6.22 21.23
N TYR A 297 -9.83 7.15 21.85
CA TYR A 297 -10.39 8.04 22.88
C TYR A 297 -11.48 8.94 22.31
N ILE A 298 -11.23 9.61 21.16
CA ILE A 298 -12.25 10.45 20.53
C ILE A 298 -13.49 9.63 20.15
N TRP A 299 -13.30 8.39 19.68
CA TRP A 299 -14.40 7.50 19.35
C TRP A 299 -15.22 7.13 20.60
N GLU A 300 -14.55 6.83 21.71
CA GLU A 300 -15.21 6.48 22.96
C GLU A 300 -16.03 7.64 23.55
N GLU A 301 -15.42 8.83 23.66
CA GLU A 301 -16.02 9.99 24.35
C GLU A 301 -17.01 10.76 23.46
N TYR A 302 -16.71 10.88 22.17
CA TYR A 302 -17.45 11.77 21.27
C TYR A 302 -18.12 11.03 20.10
N GLY A 303 -18.05 9.72 20.08
CA GLY A 303 -18.68 8.86 19.08
C GLY A 303 -17.88 8.73 17.78
N TYR A 304 -18.25 7.71 16.98
CA TYR A 304 -17.60 7.36 15.72
C TYR A 304 -17.55 8.50 14.71
N SER A 305 -18.66 9.22 14.54
CA SER A 305 -18.74 10.32 13.56
C SER A 305 -17.74 11.43 13.84
N THR A 306 -17.54 11.78 15.12
CA THR A 306 -16.55 12.78 15.54
C THR A 306 -15.13 12.27 15.29
N ALA A 307 -14.83 11.02 15.66
CA ALA A 307 -13.54 10.40 15.39
C ALA A 307 -13.23 10.38 13.89
N MET A 308 -14.21 10.03 13.06
CA MET A 308 -14.10 10.01 11.60
C MET A 308 -13.84 11.42 11.02
N SER A 309 -14.54 12.44 11.53
CA SER A 309 -14.34 13.83 11.09
C SER A 309 -12.95 14.37 11.39
N LYS A 310 -12.33 13.96 12.50
CA LYS A 310 -10.94 14.32 12.85
C LYS A 310 -9.91 13.52 12.06
N PHE A 311 -10.17 12.23 11.83
CA PHE A 311 -9.30 11.33 11.10
C PHE A 311 -9.18 11.68 9.60
N LEU A 312 -10.31 11.93 8.93
CA LEU A 312 -10.38 11.98 7.48
C LEU A 312 -9.55 13.09 6.82
N PRO A 313 -9.56 14.37 7.31
CA PRO A 313 -8.74 15.43 6.73
C PRO A 313 -7.24 15.12 6.80
N LYS A 314 -6.77 14.62 7.95
CA LYS A 314 -5.38 14.24 8.16
C LYS A 314 -4.98 13.08 7.25
N TYR A 315 -5.82 12.05 7.17
CA TYR A 315 -5.58 10.91 6.28
C TYR A 315 -5.50 11.34 4.81
N LYS A 316 -6.42 12.18 4.34
CA LYS A 316 -6.39 12.72 2.98
C LYS A 316 -5.13 13.54 2.70
N ALA A 317 -4.70 14.38 3.64
CA ALA A 317 -3.49 15.18 3.51
C ALA A 317 -2.22 14.31 3.43
N GLU A 318 -2.14 13.23 4.22
CA GLU A 318 -1.00 12.31 4.23
C GLU A 318 -0.98 11.36 3.01
N LYS A 319 -2.12 10.83 2.60
CA LYS A 319 -2.22 9.85 1.52
C LYS A 319 -2.36 10.47 0.13
N GLY A 320 -2.81 11.73 0.04
CA GLY A 320 -2.88 12.53 -1.19
C GLY A 320 -3.96 12.08 -2.18
N HIS A 321 -4.35 10.81 -2.21
CA HIS A 321 -5.35 10.29 -3.14
C HIS A 321 -6.08 9.09 -2.55
N VAL A 322 -7.40 9.21 -2.44
CA VAL A 322 -8.29 8.13 -2.00
C VAL A 322 -9.14 7.70 -3.20
N LYS A 323 -8.81 6.54 -3.79
CA LYS A 323 -9.41 6.08 -5.05
C LYS A 323 -10.85 5.58 -4.96
N LYS A 324 -11.30 5.13 -3.79
CA LYS A 324 -12.60 4.44 -3.62
C LYS A 324 -13.39 5.01 -2.44
N GLY A 325 -13.74 6.30 -2.51
CA GLY A 325 -14.49 6.94 -1.43
C GLY A 325 -13.65 7.24 -0.18
N ASN A 326 -14.32 7.62 0.90
CA ASN A 326 -13.67 7.88 2.18
C ASN A 326 -13.26 6.56 2.82
N PRO A 327 -12.02 6.45 3.36
CA PRO A 327 -11.61 5.27 4.09
C PRO A 327 -12.43 5.15 5.38
N ASP A 328 -12.86 3.96 5.71
CA ASP A 328 -13.49 3.64 6.97
C ASP A 328 -12.47 3.67 8.11
N LEU A 329 -12.77 4.38 9.20
CA LEU A 329 -11.87 4.51 10.35
C LEU A 329 -11.61 3.17 11.04
N THR A 330 -12.64 2.32 11.12
CA THR A 330 -12.55 0.98 11.73
C THR A 330 -11.50 0.14 11.01
N ASN A 331 -11.59 0.07 9.68
CA ASN A 331 -10.63 -0.70 8.87
C ASN A 331 -9.20 -0.13 8.98
N VAL A 332 -9.05 1.19 9.08
CA VAL A 332 -7.73 1.82 9.21
C VAL A 332 -7.15 1.59 10.61
N LEU A 333 -7.95 1.66 11.67
CA LEU A 333 -7.53 1.37 13.04
C LEU A 333 -7.18 -0.11 13.19
N ASP A 334 -7.98 -1.02 12.64
CA ASP A 334 -7.67 -2.45 12.65
C ASP A 334 -6.32 -2.72 11.99
N GLY A 335 -6.10 -2.20 10.78
CA GLY A 335 -4.80 -2.32 10.11
C GLY A 335 -3.63 -1.73 10.91
N LYS A 336 -3.85 -0.61 11.64
CA LYS A 336 -2.82 -0.04 12.53
C LYS A 336 -2.55 -0.92 13.75
N LEU A 337 -3.58 -1.51 14.34
CA LEU A 337 -3.46 -2.43 15.47
C LEU A 337 -2.80 -3.74 15.07
N MET A 338 -3.13 -4.28 13.88
CA MET A 338 -2.45 -5.46 13.32
C MET A 338 -0.95 -5.20 13.08
N TYR A 339 -0.59 -4.01 12.57
CA TYR A 339 0.82 -3.62 12.45
C TYR A 339 1.51 -3.50 13.81
N LEU A 340 0.83 -2.94 14.83
CA LEU A 340 1.34 -2.86 16.20
C LEU A 340 1.59 -4.27 16.77
N LYS A 341 0.64 -5.20 16.58
CA LYS A 341 0.76 -6.62 16.92
C LYS A 341 1.97 -7.27 16.24
N MET A 342 2.11 -7.06 14.94
CA MET A 342 3.20 -7.62 14.14
C MET A 342 4.58 -7.19 14.67
N VAL A 343 4.72 -5.93 15.13
CA VAL A 343 6.01 -5.39 15.63
C VAL A 343 6.29 -5.76 17.08
N LYS A 344 5.27 -5.71 17.96
CA LYS A 344 5.46 -5.86 19.41
C LYS A 344 5.09 -7.25 19.96
N GLY A 345 4.42 -8.05 19.15
CA GLY A 345 3.85 -9.34 19.55
C GLY A 345 2.42 -9.22 20.09
N ASP A 346 1.72 -10.35 20.09
CA ASP A 346 0.33 -10.46 20.52
C ASP A 346 0.14 -10.35 22.04
N ALA A 347 1.16 -10.67 22.82
CA ALA A 347 1.16 -10.55 24.28
C ALA A 347 1.59 -9.16 24.80
N ASP A 348 1.93 -8.18 23.91
CA ASP A 348 2.32 -6.85 24.36
C ASP A 348 1.15 -6.11 25.03
N SER A 349 1.38 -5.61 26.24
CA SER A 349 0.35 -4.98 27.08
C SER A 349 -0.29 -3.74 26.44
N VAL A 350 0.47 -2.98 25.64
CA VAL A 350 -0.04 -1.80 24.92
C VAL A 350 -0.94 -2.24 23.78
N TYR A 351 -0.51 -3.25 23.01
CA TYR A 351 -1.33 -3.81 21.94
C TYR A 351 -2.64 -4.38 22.50
N VAL A 352 -2.56 -5.27 23.49
CA VAL A 352 -3.74 -5.94 24.08
C VAL A 352 -4.76 -4.91 24.58
N ARG A 353 -4.31 -3.90 25.34
CA ARG A 353 -5.20 -2.85 25.87
C ARG A 353 -5.89 -2.06 24.75
N LEU A 354 -5.14 -1.63 23.73
CA LEU A 354 -5.70 -0.84 22.63
C LEU A 354 -6.61 -1.67 21.74
N TYR A 355 -6.27 -2.94 21.51
CA TYR A 355 -7.08 -3.84 20.72
C TYR A 355 -8.41 -4.19 21.41
N ASN A 356 -8.38 -4.49 22.72
CA ASN A 356 -9.60 -4.74 23.50
C ASN A 356 -10.52 -3.50 23.47
N LYS A 357 -9.96 -2.31 23.71
CA LYS A 357 -10.73 -1.06 23.61
C LYS A 357 -11.33 -0.87 22.21
N PHE A 358 -10.60 -1.17 21.15
CA PHE A 358 -11.10 -1.12 19.78
C PHE A 358 -12.26 -2.10 19.57
N GLN A 359 -12.12 -3.34 20.04
CA GLN A 359 -13.18 -4.36 19.92
C GLN A 359 -14.45 -3.97 20.70
N GLU A 360 -14.33 -3.41 21.90
CA GLU A 360 -15.44 -2.89 22.70
C GLU A 360 -16.20 -1.78 21.95
N LEU A 361 -15.47 -0.84 21.34
CA LEU A 361 -16.07 0.25 20.56
C LEU A 361 -16.77 -0.26 19.30
N VAL A 362 -16.13 -1.18 18.58
CA VAL A 362 -16.74 -1.82 17.40
C VAL A 362 -18.01 -2.58 17.82
N ALA A 363 -17.99 -3.34 18.90
CA ALA A 363 -19.16 -4.06 19.41
C ALA A 363 -20.27 -3.10 19.85
N LYS A 364 -19.92 -1.98 20.50
CA LYS A 364 -20.89 -0.95 20.93
C LYS A 364 -21.56 -0.28 19.73
N ASP A 365 -20.82 0.04 18.69
CA ASP A 365 -21.36 0.67 17.48
C ASP A 365 -21.97 -0.35 16.50
N SER A 366 -21.54 -1.62 16.56
CA SER A 366 -22.17 -2.77 15.89
C SER A 366 -23.35 -3.36 16.66
N SER A 367 -23.70 -2.79 17.82
CA SER A 367 -24.97 -3.11 18.50
C SER A 367 -26.11 -2.98 17.49
N PRO A 368 -27.06 -3.90 17.45
CA PRO A 368 -27.89 -4.15 16.28
C PRO A 368 -28.41 -2.82 15.75
N GLU A 369 -28.02 -2.55 14.50
CA GLU A 369 -28.49 -1.43 13.68
C GLU A 369 -29.93 -1.16 14.10
N LYS A 370 -30.23 0.05 14.59
CA LYS A 370 -31.58 0.39 15.05
C LYS A 370 -32.54 0.09 13.91
N LYS A 371 -33.09 -1.12 13.90
CA LYS A 371 -34.13 -1.52 12.98
C LYS A 371 -35.39 -0.83 13.44
N ASN A 372 -36.00 -0.06 12.56
CA ASN A 372 -37.34 0.42 12.85
C ASN A 372 -38.36 -0.74 12.88
N SER A 373 -39.59 -0.48 13.29
CA SER A 373 -40.69 -1.46 13.34
C SER A 373 -40.96 -2.15 11.96
N TYR A 374 -40.42 -1.64 10.88
CA TYR A 374 -40.53 -2.18 9.50
C TYR A 374 -39.29 -2.96 9.05
N GLY A 375 -38.30 -3.23 9.92
CA GLY A 375 -37.08 -3.98 9.59
C GLY A 375 -36.08 -3.22 8.73
N ILE A 376 -36.16 -1.88 8.68
CA ILE A 376 -35.26 -1.00 7.95
C ILE A 376 -34.09 -0.63 8.85
N THR A 377 -32.89 -0.83 8.33
CA THR A 377 -31.63 -0.45 8.98
C THR A 377 -31.16 0.90 8.45
N TYR A 378 -30.94 1.86 9.35
CA TYR A 378 -30.38 3.19 9.02
C TYR A 378 -28.84 3.11 9.08
N ILE A 379 -28.20 3.31 7.92
CA ILE A 379 -26.74 3.27 7.77
C ILE A 379 -26.12 4.64 8.06
N GLU A 380 -26.71 5.70 7.49
CA GLU A 380 -26.27 7.07 7.63
C GLU A 380 -27.51 7.99 7.60
N THR A 381 -27.56 8.97 8.50
CA THR A 381 -28.65 9.92 8.57
C THR A 381 -28.13 11.34 8.49
N ILE A 382 -28.63 12.11 7.54
CA ILE A 382 -28.28 13.51 7.31
C ILE A 382 -29.51 14.37 7.62
N PRO A 383 -29.47 15.26 8.63
CA PRO A 383 -30.54 16.21 8.87
C PRO A 383 -30.73 17.15 7.69
N LEU A 384 -31.96 17.36 7.27
CA LEU A 384 -32.33 18.32 6.23
C LEU A 384 -32.79 19.62 6.89
N LEU A 385 -32.11 20.72 6.56
CA LEU A 385 -32.48 22.07 7.06
C LEU A 385 -33.52 22.75 6.16
N GLN A 386 -33.48 22.40 4.86
CA GLN A 386 -34.44 22.90 3.89
C GLN A 386 -34.54 21.94 2.70
N PHE A 387 -35.71 21.72 2.13
CA PHE A 387 -35.89 20.97 0.90
C PHE A 387 -36.90 21.66 -0.03
N GLU A 388 -36.71 21.48 -1.34
CA GLU A 388 -37.63 21.91 -2.37
C GLU A 388 -38.00 20.69 -3.22
N GLN A 389 -39.28 20.55 -3.56
CA GLN A 389 -39.78 19.51 -4.45
C GLN A 389 -40.02 20.10 -5.84
N ASP A 390 -39.38 19.55 -6.85
CA ASP A 390 -39.70 19.89 -8.24
C ASP A 390 -41.01 19.20 -8.66
N LYS A 391 -41.99 20.01 -9.06
CA LYS A 391 -43.33 19.55 -9.46
C LYS A 391 -43.34 18.68 -10.71
N ASN A 392 -42.30 18.78 -11.54
CA ASN A 392 -42.23 18.07 -12.83
C ASN A 392 -41.48 16.74 -12.81
N THR A 393 -40.57 16.53 -11.85
CA THR A 393 -39.67 15.39 -11.84
C THR A 393 -39.83 14.44 -10.65
N ASN A 394 -40.66 14.77 -9.64
CA ASN A 394 -40.74 14.06 -8.35
C ASN A 394 -39.39 13.93 -7.62
N VAL A 395 -38.41 14.74 -7.94
CA VAL A 395 -37.11 14.79 -7.31
C VAL A 395 -37.13 15.77 -6.16
N VAL A 396 -36.68 15.38 -4.99
CA VAL A 396 -36.56 16.23 -3.81
C VAL A 396 -35.15 16.79 -3.75
N PHE A 397 -35.02 18.09 -3.80
CA PHE A 397 -33.79 18.84 -3.62
C PHE A 397 -33.68 19.30 -2.18
N TYR A 398 -32.49 19.27 -1.59
CA TYR A 398 -32.23 19.89 -0.31
C TYR A 398 -31.02 20.81 -0.36
N HIS A 399 -31.05 21.88 0.44
CA HIS A 399 -29.94 22.79 0.61
C HIS A 399 -29.30 22.61 1.98
N LYS A 400 -27.99 22.48 2.04
CA LYS A 400 -27.23 22.53 3.28
C LYS A 400 -26.95 24.00 3.59
N VAL A 401 -27.52 24.53 4.67
CA VAL A 401 -27.27 25.89 5.12
C VAL A 401 -26.12 25.91 6.12
N GLU A 402 -24.92 26.18 5.64
CA GLU A 402 -23.82 26.74 6.42
C GLU A 402 -23.37 28.02 5.72
N GLY A 403 -23.98 29.18 6.09
CA GLY A 403 -23.47 30.50 5.77
C GLY A 403 -23.29 30.95 4.32
N LYS A 404 -23.26 30.02 3.35
CA LYS A 404 -23.21 30.28 1.89
C LYS A 404 -23.94 29.16 1.17
N ARG A 405 -24.68 29.50 0.12
CA ARG A 405 -25.31 28.52 -0.79
C ARG A 405 -24.27 27.58 -1.33
N SER A 406 -24.17 26.39 -0.78
CA SER A 406 -23.42 25.30 -1.38
C SER A 406 -24.32 24.57 -2.38
N ALA A 407 -23.71 24.11 -3.48
CA ALA A 407 -24.36 23.49 -4.62
C ALA A 407 -25.46 22.49 -4.24
N ALA A 408 -26.56 22.53 -5.01
CA ALA A 408 -27.61 21.53 -4.97
C ALA A 408 -26.96 20.15 -5.26
N PHE A 409 -27.15 19.18 -4.36
CA PHE A 409 -26.77 17.80 -4.64
C PHE A 409 -27.82 17.20 -5.56
N GLU A 410 -27.47 17.05 -6.82
CA GLU A 410 -28.28 16.28 -7.76
C GLU A 410 -28.06 14.80 -7.44
N LEU A 411 -29.06 14.14 -6.84
CA LEU A 411 -29.04 12.72 -6.53
C LEU A 411 -29.35 11.92 -7.81
N GLU A 412 -28.54 12.06 -8.87
CA GLU A 412 -28.76 11.41 -10.17
C GLU A 412 -28.89 9.87 -10.07
N GLY A 413 -28.31 9.24 -9.06
CA GLY A 413 -28.44 7.79 -8.82
C GLY A 413 -29.72 7.34 -8.14
N ILE A 414 -30.56 8.27 -7.65
CA ILE A 414 -31.73 7.96 -6.81
C ILE A 414 -33.05 7.99 -7.61
N LYS A 415 -33.03 8.37 -8.88
CA LYS A 415 -34.22 8.52 -9.75
C LYS A 415 -35.16 7.30 -9.79
N GLN A 416 -34.79 6.15 -9.26
CA GLN A 416 -35.62 4.95 -9.37
C GLN A 416 -36.09 4.34 -8.03
N LYS A 417 -35.66 4.78 -6.85
CA LYS A 417 -35.96 4.09 -5.60
C LYS A 417 -36.24 4.99 -4.36
N ALA A 418 -36.50 6.26 -4.53
CA ALA A 418 -36.97 7.11 -3.42
C ALA A 418 -38.49 6.91 -3.23
N ASN A 419 -38.87 6.04 -2.32
CA ASN A 419 -40.24 6.03 -1.80
C ASN A 419 -40.41 7.23 -0.87
N VAL A 420 -40.76 8.36 -1.44
CA VAL A 420 -41.24 9.53 -0.67
C VAL A 420 -42.60 9.14 -0.09
N ASN A 421 -42.64 8.96 1.23
CA ASN A 421 -43.93 8.75 1.88
C ASN A 421 -44.77 10.01 1.68
N LYS A 422 -45.85 9.95 0.92
CA LYS A 422 -46.74 11.06 0.48
C LYS A 422 -47.33 11.90 1.62
N THR A 423 -47.12 11.51 2.87
CA THR A 423 -47.61 12.14 4.07
C THR A 423 -46.79 13.35 4.55
N VAL A 424 -45.65 13.66 3.93
CA VAL A 424 -44.80 14.80 4.34
C VAL A 424 -45.00 16.00 3.38
N THR A 425 -46.21 16.34 3.04
CA THR A 425 -46.54 17.63 2.47
C THR A 425 -46.97 18.55 3.61
N SER A 426 -46.03 19.13 4.34
CA SER A 426 -46.44 20.16 5.30
C SER A 426 -45.87 21.51 4.91
N ASN A 427 -46.77 22.48 4.80
CA ASN A 427 -46.47 23.90 4.76
C ASN A 427 -46.08 24.49 6.13
N ASP A 428 -45.84 23.63 7.12
CA ASP A 428 -45.60 24.03 8.50
C ASP A 428 -44.09 24.20 8.74
N GLU A 429 -43.61 25.41 8.98
CA GLU A 429 -42.21 25.73 9.21
C GLU A 429 -41.59 25.00 10.39
N GLN A 430 -42.40 24.68 11.40
CA GLN A 430 -41.93 23.91 12.58
C GLN A 430 -41.61 22.44 12.29
N GLN A 431 -42.14 21.86 11.22
CA GLN A 431 -41.82 20.48 10.81
C GLN A 431 -40.58 20.40 9.91
N LYS A 432 -40.15 21.46 9.28
CA LYS A 432 -38.93 21.49 8.42
C LYS A 432 -37.67 21.19 9.21
N GLU A 433 -37.61 21.51 10.48
CA GLU A 433 -36.46 21.26 11.34
C GLU A 433 -36.28 19.77 11.75
N LYS A 434 -37.25 18.92 11.40
CA LYS A 434 -37.27 17.50 11.83
C LYS A 434 -37.08 16.53 10.67
N LEU A 435 -36.78 16.99 9.48
CA LEU A 435 -36.57 16.11 8.34
C LEU A 435 -35.13 15.64 8.24
N ALA A 436 -34.95 14.38 7.85
CA ALA A 436 -33.63 13.81 7.50
C ALA A 436 -33.74 12.92 6.28
N ILE A 437 -32.61 12.80 5.57
CA ILE A 437 -32.40 11.78 4.56
C ILE A 437 -31.47 10.73 5.14
N SER A 438 -31.85 9.47 5.07
CA SER A 438 -31.02 8.36 5.53
C SER A 438 -30.74 7.38 4.41
N ASN A 439 -29.49 6.93 4.34
CA ASN A 439 -29.16 5.73 3.60
C ASN A 439 -29.62 4.54 4.43
N CYS A 440 -30.45 3.72 3.85
CA CYS A 440 -31.11 2.61 4.53
C CYS A 440 -30.85 1.28 3.82
N ARG A 441 -30.99 0.17 4.57
CA ARG A 441 -30.97 -1.17 4.02
C ARG A 441 -32.25 -1.91 4.46
N ASN A 442 -32.93 -2.57 3.53
CA ASN A 442 -34.08 -3.40 3.87
C ASN A 442 -33.64 -4.82 4.31
N SER A 443 -34.59 -5.63 4.76
CA SER A 443 -34.37 -7.02 5.23
C SER A 443 -33.83 -7.95 4.13
N LYS A 444 -33.88 -7.55 2.85
CA LYS A 444 -33.35 -8.28 1.69
C LYS A 444 -31.92 -7.82 1.32
N GLY A 445 -31.35 -6.86 2.07
CA GLY A 445 -30.01 -6.32 1.81
C GLY A 445 -29.95 -5.21 0.75
N GLU A 446 -31.11 -4.79 0.18
CA GLU A 446 -31.15 -3.71 -0.82
C GLU A 446 -30.98 -2.35 -0.15
N GLN A 447 -30.09 -1.51 -0.67
CA GLN A 447 -29.86 -0.14 -0.20
C GLN A 447 -30.81 0.84 -0.91
N PHE A 448 -31.33 1.80 -0.15
CA PHE A 448 -32.18 2.88 -0.64
C PHE A 448 -32.06 4.11 0.24
N TRP A 449 -32.46 5.27 -0.29
CA TRP A 449 -32.53 6.51 0.48
C TRP A 449 -33.97 6.77 0.95
N LEU A 450 -34.11 7.11 2.22
CA LEU A 450 -35.40 7.40 2.84
C LEU A 450 -35.39 8.81 3.43
N ILE A 451 -36.39 9.64 3.05
CA ILE A 451 -36.65 10.92 3.71
C ILE A 451 -37.68 10.66 4.82
N HIS A 452 -37.36 11.03 6.04
CA HIS A 452 -38.21 10.76 7.20
C HIS A 452 -38.15 11.93 8.22
N LEU A 453 -39.15 11.96 9.13
CA LEU A 453 -39.10 12.83 10.29
C LEU A 453 -38.15 12.24 11.34
N ILE A 454 -37.33 13.10 11.94
CA ILE A 454 -36.43 12.69 13.02
C ILE A 454 -37.16 12.89 14.35
N ASP A 455 -37.32 11.82 15.15
CA ASP A 455 -37.73 11.95 16.55
C ASP A 455 -36.60 12.58 17.36
N LYS A 456 -36.96 13.41 18.37
CA LYS A 456 -36.01 14.18 19.19
C LYS A 456 -34.91 13.34 19.85
N GLU A 457 -35.11 12.03 19.99
CA GLU A 457 -34.16 11.10 20.60
C GLU A 457 -33.08 10.57 19.65
N THR A 458 -33.22 10.81 18.32
CA THR A 458 -32.32 10.26 17.29
C THR A 458 -31.30 11.26 16.76
N VAL A 459 -31.39 12.54 17.10
CA VAL A 459 -30.42 13.56 16.66
C VAL A 459 -29.43 13.85 17.75
N TYR A 460 -28.27 13.19 17.68
CA TYR A 460 -27.09 13.61 18.43
C TYR A 460 -26.54 14.88 17.76
N LYS A 461 -26.78 16.05 18.37
CA LYS A 461 -25.97 17.25 18.06
C LYS A 461 -24.67 17.11 18.85
N PRO A 462 -23.52 16.83 18.25
CA PRO A 462 -22.27 16.97 18.97
C PRO A 462 -22.15 18.44 19.36
N ALA A 463 -21.94 18.71 20.64
CA ALA A 463 -21.56 20.04 21.08
C ALA A 463 -20.30 20.48 20.31
N PRO A 464 -20.15 21.75 19.96
CA PRO A 464 -18.92 22.24 19.34
C PRO A 464 -17.78 21.95 20.31
N VAL A 465 -16.89 21.03 19.90
CA VAL A 465 -15.73 20.64 20.69
C VAL A 465 -14.63 21.67 20.43
N ASP A 466 -14.20 22.36 21.48
CA ASP A 466 -13.02 23.20 21.39
C ASP A 466 -11.79 22.30 21.23
N ILE A 467 -11.11 22.48 20.09
CA ILE A 467 -10.01 21.63 19.67
C ILE A 467 -8.78 21.85 20.55
N ASP A 468 -8.62 23.05 21.05
CA ASP A 468 -7.46 23.43 21.87
C ASP A 468 -7.63 22.89 23.30
N GLU A 469 -8.84 22.88 23.84
CA GLU A 469 -9.18 22.25 25.11
C GLU A 469 -9.00 20.73 25.05
N LEU A 470 -9.42 20.09 23.97
CA LEU A 470 -9.25 18.65 23.73
C LEU A 470 -7.78 18.24 23.61
N ASN A 471 -6.95 19.05 22.97
CA ASN A 471 -5.52 18.81 22.86
C ASN A 471 -4.80 18.97 24.21
N ASN A 472 -5.19 19.95 25.02
CA ASN A 472 -4.66 20.17 26.35
C ASN A 472 -5.05 19.03 27.32
N ASP A 473 -6.28 18.53 27.25
CA ASP A 473 -6.72 17.37 28.02
C ASP A 473 -5.98 16.10 27.62
N LEU A 474 -5.74 15.90 26.32
CA LEU A 474 -4.95 14.76 25.80
C LEU A 474 -3.50 14.80 26.24
N ASP A 475 -2.87 15.97 26.25
CA ASP A 475 -1.48 16.13 26.69
C ASP A 475 -1.34 15.97 28.22
N SER A 476 -2.34 16.40 29.00
CA SER A 476 -2.39 16.19 30.45
C SER A 476 -2.60 14.72 30.86
N LEU A 477 -3.42 13.98 30.09
CA LEU A 477 -3.69 12.53 30.30
C LEU A 477 -2.54 11.63 29.84
N LEU A 478 -1.71 12.11 28.92
CA LEU A 478 -0.60 11.34 28.31
C LEU A 478 0.72 11.52 29.07
N GLY A 479 0.79 12.35 30.10
CA GLY A 479 1.95 12.56 30.96
C GLY A 479 3.19 12.94 30.14
N THR A 480 3.20 14.14 29.55
CA THR A 480 4.42 14.71 28.94
C THR A 480 5.39 15.17 29.98
#